data_050262c9b7f325e30002790ac7ecfc9d
#
_entry.id   050262c9b7f325e30002790ac7ecfc9d
#
_cell.length_a   1.000
_cell.length_b   1.000
_cell.length_c   1.000
_cell.angle_alpha   90.00
_cell.angle_beta   90.00
_cell.angle_gamma   90.00
#
_symmetry.space_group_name_H-M   'P 1'
#
loop_
_entity.id
_entity.type
_entity.pdbx_description
1 polymer ?
#
loop_
_entity_poly.entity_id
_entity_poly.type
_entity_poly.pdbx_seq_one_letter_code
_entity_poly.pdbx_strand_id
1 'polypeptide(L)'
;MRTSRSSVVMPLPVRHALRKLGRDIRDARRRRRIPAAIAAQRASISRTTLVKIEKGDPGVAIGIYATVLFVLGMADRLGDLAASKNDPVGLQLEEENLPQRIRVAPSPKRTKDK
;
A
#
# COMPACT_ATOMS: atom_id res chain seq x y z
N MET A 1 -1.44 22.16 9.41
CA MET A 1 -0.77 22.10 10.12
C MET A 1 -0.48 20.86 10.73
N ARG A 2 -1.24 20.15 11.05
CA ARG A 2 -0.91 19.03 11.63
C ARG A 2 -0.34 18.00 10.80
N THR A 3 -0.71 17.82 9.57
CA THR A 3 -0.17 16.84 8.65
C THR A 3 1.31 17.00 8.43
N SER A 4 1.78 18.23 8.44
CA SER A 4 3.21 18.42 8.22
C SER A 4 4.03 17.85 9.36
N ARG A 5 3.47 17.80 10.55
CA ARG A 5 4.18 17.21 11.65
C ARG A 5 4.37 15.72 11.46
N SER A 6 3.35 15.03 10.92
CA SER A 6 3.46 13.62 10.66
C SER A 6 4.58 13.31 9.69
N SER A 7 4.69 14.10 8.63
CA SER A 7 5.71 13.82 7.63
C SER A 7 7.11 14.05 8.17
N VAL A 8 7.26 14.96 9.15
CA VAL A 8 8.56 15.26 9.70
C VAL A 8 9.17 14.08 10.46
N VAL A 9 8.32 13.28 11.12
CA VAL A 9 8.84 12.20 11.95
C VAL A 9 8.92 10.86 11.25
N MET A 10 8.74 10.85 9.94
CA MET A 10 8.73 9.61 9.22
C MET A 10 10.12 9.05 9.02
N PRO A 11 10.33 7.74 9.26
CA PRO A 11 11.64 7.13 9.01
C PRO A 11 12.07 7.30 7.56
N LEU A 12 13.37 7.43 7.36
CA LEU A 12 13.92 7.65 6.03
C LEU A 12 13.54 6.56 5.02
N PRO A 13 13.59 5.26 5.40
CA PRO A 13 13.17 4.22 4.44
C PRO A 13 11.73 4.37 3.98
N VAL A 14 10.84 4.83 4.86
CA VAL A 14 9.44 5.06 4.50
C VAL A 14 9.34 6.20 3.51
N ARG A 15 10.09 7.27 3.76
CA ARG A 15 10.08 8.42 2.84
C ARG A 15 10.61 8.04 1.46
N HIS A 16 11.65 7.22 1.42
CA HIS A 16 12.21 6.76 0.15
C HIS A 16 11.22 5.88 -0.59
N ALA A 17 10.52 5.00 0.13
CA ALA A 17 9.52 4.12 -0.48
C ALA A 17 8.38 4.93 -1.08
N LEU A 18 7.93 5.98 -0.38
CA LEU A 18 6.86 6.82 -0.90
C LEU A 18 7.29 7.60 -2.14
N ARG A 19 8.51 8.12 -2.13
CA ARG A 19 9.02 8.81 -3.31
C ARG A 19 9.13 7.88 -4.50
N LYS A 20 9.58 6.65 -4.26
CA LYS A 20 9.66 5.67 -5.33
C LYS A 20 8.27 5.35 -5.86
N LEU A 21 7.32 5.15 -4.95
CA LEU A 21 5.95 4.90 -5.37
C LEU A 21 5.41 6.05 -6.24
N GLY A 22 5.66 7.27 -5.81
CA GLY A 22 5.20 8.44 -6.57
C GLY A 22 5.80 8.48 -7.97
N ARG A 23 7.12 8.24 -8.07
CA ARG A 23 7.78 8.21 -9.39
C ARG A 23 7.21 7.09 -10.25
N ASP A 24 7.00 5.92 -9.66
CA ASP A 24 6.47 4.77 -10.40
C ASP A 24 5.05 5.05 -10.89
N ILE A 25 4.25 5.72 -10.09
CA ILE A 25 2.89 6.12 -10.50
C ILE A 25 2.97 7.08 -11.68
N ARG A 26 3.86 8.07 -11.59
CA ARG A 26 4.03 9.02 -12.68
C ARG A 26 4.47 8.33 -13.97
N ASP A 27 5.44 7.43 -13.85
CA ASP A 27 5.94 6.70 -15.02
C ASP A 27 4.86 5.80 -15.60
N ALA A 28 4.08 5.14 -14.75
CA ALA A 28 2.99 4.28 -15.21
C ALA A 28 1.93 5.10 -15.95
N ARG A 29 1.64 6.29 -15.44
CA ARG A 29 0.70 7.19 -16.12
C ARG A 29 1.23 7.58 -17.50
N ARG A 30 2.52 7.94 -17.56
CA ARG A 30 3.15 8.36 -18.81
C ARG A 30 3.22 7.24 -19.84
N ARG A 31 3.51 6.03 -19.38
CA ARG A 31 3.52 4.87 -20.28
C ARG A 31 2.16 4.66 -20.93
N ARG A 32 1.09 5.00 -20.22
CA ARG A 32 -0.27 4.87 -20.75
C ARG A 32 -0.70 6.12 -21.50
N ARG A 33 0.19 7.10 -21.63
CA ARG A 33 -0.06 8.36 -22.33
C ARG A 33 -1.30 9.07 -21.81
N ILE A 34 -1.48 9.03 -20.48
CA ILE A 34 -2.61 9.71 -19.82
C ILE A 34 -2.12 11.07 -19.34
N PRO A 35 -2.68 12.17 -19.82
CA PRO A 35 -2.30 13.50 -19.31
C PRO A 35 -2.66 13.63 -17.84
N ALA A 36 -1.87 14.41 -17.10
CA ALA A 36 -2.09 14.59 -15.68
C ALA A 36 -3.51 15.07 -15.37
N ALA A 37 -4.02 16.00 -16.17
CA ALA A 37 -5.37 16.53 -15.95
C ALA A 37 -6.42 15.42 -16.06
N ILE A 38 -6.23 14.51 -17.00
CA ILE A 38 -7.19 13.42 -17.22
C ILE A 38 -7.10 12.40 -16.08
N ALA A 39 -5.89 12.07 -15.65
CA ALA A 39 -5.71 11.14 -14.53
C ALA A 39 -6.35 11.69 -13.27
N ALA A 40 -6.13 12.98 -13.00
CA ALA A 40 -6.70 13.61 -11.83
C ALA A 40 -8.23 13.59 -11.90
N GLN A 41 -8.77 13.90 -13.08
CA GLN A 41 -10.20 13.89 -13.26
C GLN A 41 -10.80 12.50 -13.02
N ARG A 42 -10.17 11.46 -13.57
CA ARG A 42 -10.65 10.09 -13.39
C ARG A 42 -10.59 9.65 -11.96
N ALA A 43 -9.61 10.15 -11.20
CA ALA A 43 -9.46 9.83 -9.79
C ALA A 43 -10.28 10.76 -8.90
N SER A 44 -10.98 11.73 -9.47
CA SER A 44 -11.78 12.72 -8.74
C SER A 44 -10.94 13.53 -7.76
N ILE A 45 -9.75 13.91 -8.19
CA ILE A 45 -8.85 14.73 -7.37
C ILE A 45 -8.38 15.93 -8.20
N SER A 46 -7.83 16.92 -7.51
CA SER A 46 -7.26 18.06 -8.19
C SER A 46 -5.90 17.70 -8.79
N ARG A 47 -5.45 18.48 -9.76
CA ARG A 47 -4.12 18.29 -10.32
C ARG A 47 -3.04 18.51 -9.25
N THR A 48 -3.29 19.42 -8.33
CA THR A 48 -2.37 19.66 -7.23
C THR A 48 -2.19 18.41 -6.37
N THR A 49 -3.28 17.71 -6.08
CA THR A 49 -3.20 16.47 -5.33
C THR A 49 -2.45 15.40 -6.11
N LEU A 50 -2.68 15.31 -7.42
CA LEU A 50 -1.94 14.35 -8.24
C LEU A 50 -0.44 14.64 -8.22
N VAL A 51 -0.05 15.92 -8.30
CA VAL A 51 1.36 16.29 -8.21
C VAL A 51 1.95 15.82 -6.90
N LYS A 52 1.22 15.99 -5.79
CA LYS A 52 1.69 15.54 -4.49
C LYS A 52 1.90 14.04 -4.47
N ILE A 53 0.95 13.28 -5.04
CA ILE A 53 1.06 11.83 -5.11
C ILE A 53 2.30 11.43 -5.89
N GLU A 54 2.55 12.08 -7.01
CA GLU A 54 3.68 11.72 -7.86
C GLU A 54 5.02 12.14 -7.25
N LYS A 55 4.97 12.95 -6.21
CA LYS A 55 6.16 13.27 -5.43
C LYS A 55 6.28 12.41 -4.17
N GLY A 56 5.31 11.53 -3.94
CA GLY A 56 5.34 10.66 -2.78
C GLY A 56 4.98 11.36 -1.49
N ASP A 57 4.10 12.35 -1.55
CA ASP A 57 3.72 13.14 -0.39
C ASP A 57 3.00 12.27 0.64
N PRO A 58 3.55 12.15 1.87
CA PRO A 58 2.93 11.32 2.90
C PRO A 58 1.66 11.94 3.49
N GLY A 59 1.40 13.22 3.21
CA GLY A 59 0.19 13.87 3.71
C GLY A 59 -1.05 13.55 2.92
N VAL A 60 -0.93 12.86 1.79
CA VAL A 60 -2.10 12.45 1.01
C VAL A 60 -2.58 11.11 1.54
N ALA A 61 -3.89 10.99 1.77
CA ALA A 61 -4.47 9.76 2.31
C ALA A 61 -4.20 8.56 1.41
N ILE A 62 -3.99 7.41 2.02
CA ILE A 62 -3.73 6.19 1.27
C ILE A 62 -4.87 5.83 0.32
N GLY A 63 -6.11 6.15 0.72
CA GLY A 63 -7.26 5.89 -0.15
C GLY A 63 -7.18 6.64 -1.47
N ILE A 64 -6.58 7.82 -1.45
CA ILE A 64 -6.43 8.62 -2.67
C ILE A 64 -5.31 8.04 -3.54
N TYR A 65 -4.20 7.61 -2.93
CA TYR A 65 -3.19 6.86 -3.66
C TYR A 65 -3.80 5.63 -4.32
N ALA A 66 -4.62 4.90 -3.56
CA ALA A 66 -5.26 3.69 -4.06
C ALA A 66 -6.16 3.99 -5.25
N THR A 67 -6.87 5.12 -5.22
CA THR A 67 -7.75 5.49 -6.32
C THR A 67 -6.96 5.80 -7.59
N VAL A 68 -5.81 6.46 -7.45
CA VAL A 68 -4.95 6.71 -8.60
C VAL A 68 -4.42 5.40 -9.16
N LEU A 69 -4.02 4.47 -8.28
CA LEU A 69 -3.58 3.15 -8.73
C LEU A 69 -4.71 2.41 -9.45
N PHE A 70 -5.95 2.59 -8.98
CA PHE A 70 -7.10 2.00 -9.66
C PHE A 70 -7.23 2.56 -11.08
N VAL A 71 -7.06 3.87 -11.25
CA VAL A 71 -7.11 4.48 -12.58
C VAL A 71 -6.06 3.87 -13.50
N LEU A 72 -4.92 3.48 -12.94
CA LEU A 72 -3.84 2.86 -13.72
C LEU A 72 -3.99 1.35 -13.85
N GLY A 73 -5.02 0.76 -13.24
CA GLY A 73 -5.25 -0.69 -13.32
C GLY A 73 -4.39 -1.49 -12.36
N MET A 74 -3.91 -0.89 -11.28
CA MET A 74 -2.99 -1.54 -10.36
C MET A 74 -3.46 -1.55 -8.91
N ALA A 75 -4.76 -1.37 -8.67
CA ALA A 75 -5.27 -1.27 -7.30
C ALA A 75 -5.05 -2.54 -6.50
N ASP A 76 -5.15 -3.70 -7.15
CA ASP A 76 -5.01 -4.97 -6.43
C ASP A 76 -3.60 -5.20 -5.91
N ARG A 77 -2.59 -4.55 -6.47
CA ARG A 77 -1.24 -4.64 -5.93
C ARG A 77 -1.16 -4.06 -4.53
N LEU A 78 -1.94 -3.01 -4.27
CA LEU A 78 -1.99 -2.43 -2.94
C LEU A 78 -2.54 -3.42 -1.93
N GLY A 79 -3.55 -4.18 -2.33
CA GLY A 79 -4.14 -5.19 -1.46
C GLY A 79 -3.17 -6.31 -1.09
N ASP A 80 -2.11 -6.49 -1.88
CA ASP A 80 -1.16 -7.56 -1.65
C ASP A 80 0.05 -7.14 -0.82
N LEU A 81 0.13 -5.88 -0.42
CA LEU A 81 1.35 -5.37 0.24
C LEU A 81 1.75 -6.19 1.46
N ALA A 82 0.80 -6.55 2.30
CA ALA A 82 1.08 -7.28 3.53
C ALA A 82 0.55 -8.70 3.48
N ALA A 83 0.29 -9.22 2.28
CA ALA A 83 -0.18 -10.58 2.14
C ALA A 83 0.88 -11.56 2.64
N SER A 84 0.45 -12.70 3.17
CA SER A 84 1.38 -13.67 3.74
C SER A 84 2.45 -14.11 2.74
N LYS A 85 2.12 -14.21 1.47
CA LYS A 85 3.09 -14.60 0.44
C LYS A 85 4.23 -13.60 0.31
N ASN A 86 4.01 -12.36 0.78
CA ASN A 86 5.02 -11.31 0.72
C ASN A 86 5.61 -11.01 2.10
N ASP A 87 5.40 -11.90 3.05
CA ASP A 87 5.79 -11.69 4.43
C ASP A 87 6.58 -12.90 4.95
N PRO A 88 7.81 -13.10 4.45
CA PRO A 88 8.58 -14.29 4.86
C PRO A 88 8.90 -14.32 6.35
N VAL A 89 9.12 -13.16 6.96
CA VAL A 89 9.40 -13.11 8.39
C VAL A 89 8.18 -13.55 9.18
N GLY A 90 7.00 -13.03 8.84
CA GLY A 90 5.78 -13.40 9.51
C GLY A 90 5.44 -14.87 9.33
N LEU A 91 5.67 -15.40 8.13
CA LEU A 91 5.44 -16.83 7.88
C LEU A 91 6.38 -17.69 8.74
N GLN A 92 7.64 -17.28 8.86
CA GLN A 92 8.58 -18.01 9.68
C GLN A 92 8.19 -17.97 11.16
N LEU A 93 7.78 -16.81 11.63
CA LEU A 93 7.33 -16.67 13.02
C LEU A 93 6.09 -17.52 13.29
N GLU A 94 5.17 -17.55 12.35
CA GLU A 94 3.98 -18.35 12.47
C GLU A 94 4.34 -19.83 12.53
N GLU A 95 5.25 -20.26 11.68
CA GLU A 95 5.69 -21.63 11.63
C GLU A 95 6.32 -22.05 12.96
N GLU A 96 7.13 -21.19 13.56
CA GLU A 96 7.76 -21.48 14.82
C GLU A 96 6.76 -21.63 15.96
N ASN A 97 5.66 -20.92 15.89
CA ASN A 97 4.63 -20.93 16.91
C ASN A 97 3.50 -21.91 16.66
N LEU A 98 3.47 -22.50 15.49
CA LEU A 98 2.38 -23.36 15.08
C LEU A 98 2.15 -24.55 16.01
N PRO A 99 3.20 -25.29 16.44
CA PRO A 99 2.98 -26.40 17.33
C PRO A 99 2.29 -26.01 18.63
N GLN A 100 2.59 -24.85 19.17
CA GLN A 100 1.96 -24.40 20.40
C GLN A 100 0.48 -24.11 20.18
N ARG A 101 0.16 -23.48 19.05
CA ARG A 101 -1.22 -23.17 18.73
C ARG A 101 -2.04 -24.42 18.53
N ILE A 102 -1.47 -25.39 17.86
CA ILE A 102 -2.18 -26.64 17.60
C ILE A 102 -2.52 -27.32 18.91
N ARG A 103 -1.58 -27.37 19.86
CA ARG A 103 -1.84 -28.00 21.13
C ARG A 103 -2.92 -27.30 21.92
N VAL A 104 -2.92 -26.01 21.88
CA VAL A 104 -3.91 -25.23 22.61
C VAL A 104 -5.29 -25.38 22.01
N ALA A 105 -5.33 -25.53 20.73
CA ALA A 105 -6.58 -25.56 20.02
C ALA A 105 -7.41 -26.79 20.13
N PRO A 106 -7.08 -27.83 20.62
CA PRO A 106 -7.73 -29.06 20.58
C PRO A 106 -9.10 -29.17 20.68
N SER A 107 -9.46 -29.36 20.47
CA SER A 107 -10.49 -29.38 20.46
C SER A 107 -11.19 -30.01 19.65
N PRO A 108 -11.15 -30.78 19.43
CA PRO A 108 -11.50 -31.23 18.59
C PRO A 108 -12.28 -31.29 17.94
N LYS A 109 -12.16 -31.19 17.85
CA LYS A 109 -12.74 -30.91 17.16
C LYS A 109 -12.94 -30.44 16.30
N ARG A 110 -12.54 -30.61 16.12
CA ARG A 110 -12.60 -29.97 15.26
C ARG A 110 -12.51 -29.86 14.42
N THR A 111 -12.35 -30.45 14.36
CA THR A 111 -12.22 -30.25 13.53
C THR A 111 -12.20 -29.70 12.81
N LYS A 112 -12.12 -29.97 12.71
CA LYS A 112 -12.09 -29.35 12.00
C LYS A 112 -11.90 -28.48 11.40
N ASP A 113 -11.52 -28.66 11.53
CA ASP A 113 -11.30 -27.82 11.07
C ASP A 113 -11.17 -27.24 10.53
N LYS A 114 -10.98 -27.67 10.31
CA LYS A 114 -10.83 -27.06 9.89
C LYS A 114 -11.09 -26.52 9.47
#